data_56dab41888ac2c7f5202677964d9c73b
#
_entry.id   56dab41888ac2c7f5202677964d9c73b
#
_cell.length_a   1.000
_cell.length_b   1.000
_cell.length_c   1.000
_cell.angle_alpha   90.00
_cell.angle_beta   90.00
_cell.angle_gamma   90.00
#
_symmetry.space_group_name_H-M   'P 1'
#
loop_
_entity.id
_entity.type
_entity.pdbx_description
1 polymer ?
#
loop_
_entity_poly.entity_id
_entity_poly.type
_entity_poly.pdbx_seq_one_letter_code
_entity_poly.pdbx_strand_id
1 'polypeptide(L)'
;MNGLPVTLTFKEYELLLYLMKNCSRVVERTELLNRLWDYGTDIETRTLDMHIRTLRQKLGEEGGAYIKTVRNVGYRFMAPQG
;
A
#
# COMPACT_ATOMS: atom_id res chain seq x y z
N MET A 1 -7.38 -0.18 -13.72
CA MET A 1 -6.99 -1.57 -13.81
C MET A 1 -7.94 -2.25 -14.74
N ASN A 2 -7.44 -2.90 -15.75
CA ASN A 2 -8.25 -3.56 -16.77
C ASN A 2 -9.31 -2.66 -17.41
N GLY A 3 -9.00 -1.37 -17.52
CA GLY A 3 -9.90 -0.41 -18.14
C GLY A 3 -11.06 0.04 -17.27
N LEU A 4 -11.20 -0.51 -16.07
CA LEU A 4 -12.27 -0.10 -15.16
C LEU A 4 -11.77 0.99 -14.24
N PRO A 5 -12.57 2.02 -13.97
CA PRO A 5 -12.17 3.06 -13.05
C PRO A 5 -12.10 2.52 -11.63
N VAL A 6 -11.04 2.90 -10.92
CA VAL A 6 -10.87 2.55 -9.52
C VAL A 6 -10.83 3.85 -8.73
N THR A 7 -11.77 3.99 -7.79
CA THR A 7 -11.83 5.18 -6.95
C THR A 7 -11.07 4.91 -5.66
N LEU A 8 -9.97 5.61 -5.46
CA LEU A 8 -9.17 5.49 -4.25
C LEU A 8 -9.31 6.76 -3.42
N THR A 9 -9.25 6.61 -2.10
CA THR A 9 -9.13 7.77 -1.25
C THR A 9 -7.73 8.36 -1.45
N PHE A 10 -7.56 9.62 -1.03
CA PHE A 10 -6.26 10.28 -1.17
C PHE A 10 -5.15 9.47 -0.49
N LYS A 11 -5.45 8.96 0.69
CA LYS A 11 -4.45 8.20 1.45
C LYS A 11 -4.12 6.86 0.79
N GLU A 12 -5.13 6.20 0.23
CA GLU A 12 -4.91 4.96 -0.51
C GLU A 12 -4.07 5.21 -1.75
N TYR A 13 -4.32 6.30 -2.44
CA TYR A 13 -3.55 6.68 -3.61
C TYR A 13 -2.09 6.93 -3.25
N GLU A 14 -1.86 7.71 -2.20
CA GLU A 14 -0.50 7.98 -1.73
C GLU A 14 0.24 6.69 -1.37
N LEU A 15 -0.46 5.79 -0.69
CA LEU A 15 0.12 4.53 -0.26
C LEU A 15 0.54 3.69 -1.45
N LEU A 16 -0.35 3.55 -2.43
CA LEU A 16 -0.05 2.79 -3.63
C LEU A 16 1.13 3.40 -4.38
N LEU A 17 1.11 4.71 -4.56
CA LEU A 17 2.16 5.41 -5.28
C LEU A 17 3.52 5.23 -4.59
N TYR A 18 3.54 5.34 -3.27
CA TYR A 18 4.77 5.16 -2.51
C TYR A 18 5.34 3.76 -2.69
N LEU A 19 4.47 2.76 -2.61
CA LEU A 19 4.90 1.38 -2.80
C LEU A 19 5.41 1.13 -4.21
N MET A 20 4.76 1.71 -5.20
CA MET A 20 5.18 1.56 -6.59
C MET A 20 6.54 2.20 -6.85
N LYS A 21 6.78 3.36 -6.25
CA LYS A 21 8.07 4.05 -6.40
C LYS A 21 9.20 3.28 -5.73
N ASN A 22 8.87 2.44 -4.76
CA ASN A 22 9.86 1.67 -4.01
C ASN A 22 9.71 0.17 -4.26
N CYS A 23 9.28 -0.20 -5.46
CA CYS A 23 8.97 -1.60 -5.77
C CYS A 23 10.17 -2.54 -5.70
N SER A 24 11.38 -2.00 -5.66
CA SER A 24 12.59 -2.81 -5.60
C SER A 24 12.92 -3.30 -4.19
N ARG A 25 12.17 -2.86 -3.19
CA ARG A 25 12.50 -3.20 -1.81
C ARG A 25 11.25 -3.35 -0.96
N VAL A 26 11.42 -3.95 0.20
CA VAL A 26 10.37 -4.03 1.21
C VAL A 26 10.30 -2.68 1.92
N VAL A 27 9.09 -2.11 1.99
CA VAL A 27 8.88 -0.85 2.71
C VAL A 27 8.34 -1.19 4.09
N GLU A 28 9.07 -0.75 5.12
CA GLU A 28 8.66 -1.04 6.50
C GLU A 28 7.40 -0.28 6.88
N ARG A 29 6.60 -0.87 7.77
CA ARG A 29 5.38 -0.24 8.27
C ARG A 29 5.66 1.13 8.87
N THR A 30 6.72 1.23 9.68
CA THR A 30 7.08 2.49 10.31
C THR A 30 7.42 3.56 9.30
N GLU A 31 8.07 3.18 8.22
CA GLU A 31 8.37 4.11 7.15
C GLU A 31 7.09 4.65 6.51
N LEU A 32 6.14 3.77 6.22
CA LEU A 32 4.88 4.18 5.63
C LEU A 32 4.10 5.11 6.56
N LEU A 33 4.08 4.78 7.85
CA LEU A 33 3.40 5.61 8.83
C LEU A 33 4.05 6.99 8.94
N ASN A 34 5.38 7.03 8.94
CA ASN A 34 6.10 8.30 9.07
C ASN A 34 6.00 9.16 7.82
N ARG A 35 5.91 8.55 6.65
CA ARG A 35 5.90 9.28 5.39
C ARG A 35 4.51 9.73 4.97
N LEU A 36 3.50 8.93 5.27
CA LEU A 36 2.15 9.18 4.78
C LEU A 36 1.21 9.75 5.83
N TRP A 37 1.57 9.64 7.10
CA TRP A 37 0.79 10.21 8.20
C TRP A 37 1.66 11.19 8.96
N ASP A 38 1.03 12.19 9.57
CA ASP A 38 1.76 13.24 10.26
C ASP A 38 2.40 12.74 11.54
N TYR A 39 3.58 13.29 11.84
CA TYR A 39 4.23 13.08 13.13
C TYR A 39 3.33 13.58 14.25
N GLY A 40 3.30 12.86 15.33
CA GLY A 40 2.54 13.26 16.50
C GLY A 40 1.10 12.80 16.53
N THR A 41 0.62 12.19 15.46
CA THR A 41 -0.65 11.49 15.51
C THR A 41 -0.39 10.06 15.97
N ASP A 42 -1.13 9.64 16.99
CA ASP A 42 -1.05 8.27 17.49
C ASP A 42 -1.76 7.35 16.53
N ILE A 43 -1.11 7.09 15.41
CA ILE A 43 -1.68 6.18 14.41
C ILE A 43 -1.10 4.80 14.63
N GLU A 44 -1.96 3.88 14.95
CA GLU A 44 -1.54 2.49 15.13
C GLU A 44 -1.24 1.83 13.80
N THR A 45 -0.35 0.84 13.83
CA THR A 45 -0.03 0.06 12.63
C THR A 45 -1.26 -0.60 12.05
N ARG A 46 -2.28 -0.85 12.89
CA ARG A 46 -3.56 -1.39 12.45
C ARG A 46 -4.22 -0.49 11.40
N THR A 47 -4.10 0.83 11.54
CA THR A 47 -4.65 1.78 10.58
C THR A 47 -4.02 1.56 9.20
N LEU A 48 -2.72 1.38 9.16
CA LEU A 48 -2.01 1.09 7.91
C LEU A 48 -2.51 -0.21 7.30
N ASP A 49 -2.59 -1.26 8.12
CA ASP A 49 -3.01 -2.58 7.63
C ASP A 49 -4.42 -2.53 7.04
N MET A 50 -5.31 -1.75 7.65
CA MET A 50 -6.67 -1.57 7.12
C MET A 50 -6.65 -0.86 5.76
N HIS A 51 -5.80 0.15 5.62
CA HIS A 51 -5.69 0.84 4.34
C HIS A 51 -5.15 -0.08 3.25
N ILE A 52 -4.19 -0.92 3.59
CA ILE A 52 -3.67 -1.91 2.65
C ILE A 52 -4.77 -2.88 2.23
N ARG A 53 -5.56 -3.34 3.20
CA ARG A 53 -6.64 -4.27 2.92
C ARG A 53 -7.67 -3.68 1.97
N THR A 54 -8.13 -2.46 2.25
CA THR A 54 -9.11 -1.81 1.38
C THR A 54 -8.53 -1.51 0.02
N LEU A 55 -7.26 -1.12 -0.03
CA LEU A 55 -6.58 -0.87 -1.29
C LEU A 55 -6.55 -2.13 -2.15
N ARG A 56 -6.17 -3.26 -1.56
CA ARG A 56 -6.16 -4.54 -2.27
C ARG A 56 -7.54 -4.89 -2.82
N GLN A 57 -8.57 -4.69 -2.02
CA GLN A 57 -9.94 -4.99 -2.44
C GLN A 57 -10.35 -4.13 -3.63
N LYS A 58 -10.00 -2.84 -3.60
CA LYS A 58 -10.35 -1.92 -4.68
C LYS A 58 -9.59 -2.22 -5.96
N LEU A 59 -8.37 -2.69 -5.84
CA LEU A 59 -7.56 -3.06 -7.02
C LEU A 59 -7.99 -4.38 -7.64
N GLY A 60 -8.77 -5.18 -6.91
CA GLY A 60 -9.24 -6.47 -7.39
C GLY A 60 -8.20 -7.56 -7.22
N GLU A 61 -8.56 -8.78 -7.62
CA GLU A 61 -7.67 -9.93 -7.45
C GLU A 61 -6.33 -9.75 -8.14
N GLU A 62 -6.37 -9.25 -9.35
CA GLU A 62 -5.17 -9.08 -10.15
C GLU A 62 -4.29 -7.96 -9.60
N GLY A 63 -4.87 -6.77 -9.44
CA GLY A 63 -4.11 -5.61 -8.97
C GLY A 63 -3.68 -5.75 -7.53
N GLY A 64 -4.54 -6.28 -6.68
CA GLY A 64 -4.21 -6.46 -5.27
C GLY A 64 -3.10 -7.45 -5.02
N ALA A 65 -2.93 -8.40 -5.94
CA ALA A 65 -1.87 -9.39 -5.81
C ALA A 65 -0.47 -8.80 -5.95
N TYR A 66 -0.36 -7.59 -6.51
CA TYR A 66 0.94 -6.94 -6.63
C TYR A 66 1.46 -6.41 -5.30
N ILE A 67 0.57 -6.20 -4.33
CA ILE A 67 0.96 -5.75 -3.00
C ILE A 67 1.12 -6.97 -2.11
N LYS A 68 2.37 -7.27 -1.77
CA LYS A 68 2.70 -8.43 -0.94
C LYS A 68 2.94 -8.01 0.50
N THR A 69 2.45 -8.80 1.43
CA THR A 69 2.75 -8.62 2.84
C THR A 69 4.05 -9.34 3.15
N VAL A 70 5.00 -8.62 3.74
CA VAL A 70 6.20 -9.23 4.28
C VAL A 70 6.00 -9.30 5.78
N ARG A 71 5.73 -10.51 6.25
CA ARG A 71 5.32 -10.72 7.64
C ARG A 71 6.33 -10.13 8.62
N ASN A 72 5.81 -9.35 9.57
CA ASN A 72 6.58 -8.71 10.63
C ASN A 72 7.54 -7.61 10.13
N VAL A 73 7.50 -7.25 8.85
CA VAL A 73 8.37 -6.20 8.32
C VAL A 73 7.53 -5.09 7.71
N GLY A 74 6.77 -5.40 6.68
CA GLY A 74 6.00 -4.36 5.98
C GLY A 74 5.37 -4.89 4.71
N TYR A 75 5.47 -4.09 3.66
CA TYR A 75 4.82 -4.40 2.39
C TYR A 75 5.77 -4.18 1.23
N ARG A 76 5.54 -4.89 0.16
CA ARG A 76 6.34 -4.77 -1.05
C ARG A 76 5.42 -4.79 -2.27
N PHE A 77 5.66 -3.85 -3.16
CA PHE A 77 4.96 -3.86 -4.44
C PHE A 77 5.77 -4.68 -5.43
N MET A 78 5.13 -5.68 -6.01
CA MET A 78 5.76 -6.55 -6.99
C MET A 78 5.13 -6.25 -8.34
N ALA A 79 5.84 -5.43 -9.12
CA ALA A 79 5.34 -5.06 -10.44
C ALA A 79 5.21 -6.30 -11.33
N PRO A 80 4.20 -6.32 -12.20
CA PRO A 80 4.06 -7.45 -13.11
C PRO A 80 5.25 -7.51 -14.06
N GLN A 81 5.76 -8.73 -14.20
CA GLN A 81 6.82 -8.97 -15.15
C GLN A 81 6.16 -9.35 -16.46
N GLY A 82 6.29 -8.45 -17.38
CA GLY A 82 5.62 -8.60 -18.53
C GLY A 82 6.12 -8.64 -19.81
#